data_e96282d79aa684362085244de65e836b
#
_entry.id   e96282d79aa684362085244de65e836b
#
_cell.length_a   1.000
_cell.length_b   1.000
_cell.length_c   1.000
_cell.angle_alpha   90.00
_cell.angle_beta   90.00
_cell.angle_gamma   90.00
#
_symmetry.space_group_name_H-M   'P 1'
#
loop_
_entity.id
_entity.type
_entity.pdbx_description
1 polymer ?
#
loop_
_entity_poly.entity_id
_entity_poly.type
_entity_poly.pdbx_seq_one_letter_code
_entity_poly.pdbx_strand_id
1 'polypeptide(L)'
;MPDTDGSARSFRTHTVMMVVFLSIAVVLVRETANAAEDMLPQETEIVTAINHYVSAHLAKNGVNPVAPADDATLLRRTMLDLAGRIPHALEREWFHSLPEADRRRMLVDRLMQSPDFDFHHRNWLDESLLPNQPYNDEFRNYLLTAVQGRRSWESIFREMMKAGVAEGPEKGAAQFLKSRVQELDDLTNDTAILFFGVNISCAKCHDHPLVTDWKQDHFYGMQAFFQRTYQTRKVSALAERPFGEVKFTTTSGEEKKAAFMFLTGDQVTDRTPEYPAEERKSLEERIRKLEQDDAEAEIVVPEFRPRDELVAVALRDSKDRFFAKNIVNRVWARLLGTGLVDPLDQMHSGNPPSHPELLAWLANDLVSHGYDLRRLIQGIVLSEAYARSSEWAQPSEQPAANLFAVAKTRPLTPQQLAASLHVSVRNPEQWPAIDATDEWIKRRTDLENEANGWVREFEQPGDNFQVAVDEALFFSNSQRIQDEMLRDSDDRLLGALRKDENQNQAIEILWLTVLGRVPQVDEINSANNWLDRIPEKKNDARTQLLWALLAGPEFRFNH
;
A
#
# COMPACT_ATOMS: atom_id res chain seq x y z
N MET A 1 -9.59 -14.52 -79.54
CA MET A 1 -9.46 -13.18 -78.94
C MET A 1 -9.81 -13.35 -77.45
N PRO A 2 -8.85 -13.29 -76.52
CA PRO A 2 -9.12 -13.39 -75.09
C PRO A 2 -9.17 -12.00 -74.44
N ASP A 3 -10.09 -11.88 -73.57
CA ASP A 3 -10.35 -10.70 -72.74
C ASP A 3 -9.19 -10.40 -71.79
N THR A 4 -8.76 -9.16 -71.80
CA THR A 4 -7.86 -8.54 -70.82
C THR A 4 -8.68 -7.66 -69.90
N ASP A 5 -9.06 -8.20 -68.71
CA ASP A 5 -9.47 -7.31 -67.64
C ASP A 5 -9.33 -8.02 -66.29
N GLY A 6 -8.17 -7.91 -65.66
CA GLY A 6 -7.88 -8.54 -64.37
C GLY A 6 -6.86 -7.80 -63.48
N SER A 7 -6.25 -6.70 -63.94
CA SER A 7 -5.14 -6.09 -63.19
C SER A 7 -5.44 -4.78 -62.43
N ALA A 8 -6.62 -4.19 -62.62
CA ALA A 8 -6.93 -2.86 -62.04
C ALA A 8 -7.57 -2.88 -60.65
N ARG A 9 -8.07 -4.04 -60.18
CA ARG A 9 -8.73 -4.12 -58.84
C ARG A 9 -7.78 -4.41 -57.68
N SER A 10 -6.62 -5.04 -57.92
CA SER A 10 -5.66 -5.37 -56.85
C SER A 10 -4.86 -4.15 -56.36
N PHE A 11 -4.58 -3.19 -57.22
CA PHE A 11 -3.81 -1.98 -56.85
C PHE A 11 -4.59 -0.99 -56.00
N ARG A 12 -5.92 -0.91 -56.15
CA ARG A 12 -6.75 0.03 -55.34
C ARG A 12 -6.95 -0.43 -53.91
N THR A 13 -7.01 -1.74 -53.63
CA THR A 13 -7.18 -2.27 -52.27
C THR A 13 -5.92 -2.12 -51.41
N HIS A 14 -4.74 -2.30 -51.99
CA HIS A 14 -3.48 -2.10 -51.25
C HIS A 14 -3.18 -0.63 -50.93
N THR A 15 -3.53 0.29 -51.82
CA THR A 15 -3.33 1.73 -51.60
C THR A 15 -4.28 2.28 -50.52
N VAL A 16 -5.53 1.82 -50.49
CA VAL A 16 -6.50 2.23 -49.44
C VAL A 16 -6.10 1.68 -48.08
N MET A 17 -5.63 0.43 -48.01
CA MET A 17 -5.18 -0.18 -46.74
C MET A 17 -3.92 0.49 -46.18
N MET A 18 -2.96 0.86 -47.04
CA MET A 18 -1.74 1.58 -46.67
C MET A 18 -2.02 3.02 -46.19
N VAL A 19 -2.99 3.72 -46.81
CA VAL A 19 -3.40 5.07 -46.37
C VAL A 19 -4.15 5.03 -45.03
N VAL A 20 -4.96 4.00 -44.78
CA VAL A 20 -5.65 3.81 -43.50
C VAL A 20 -4.64 3.49 -42.37
N PHE A 21 -3.65 2.63 -42.62
CA PHE A 21 -2.58 2.36 -41.63
C PHE A 21 -1.69 3.58 -41.39
N LEU A 22 -1.36 4.37 -42.40
CA LEU A 22 -0.62 5.62 -42.22
C LEU A 22 -1.45 6.67 -41.46
N SER A 23 -2.76 6.74 -41.70
CA SER A 23 -3.66 7.66 -41.00
C SER A 23 -3.82 7.28 -39.53
N ILE A 24 -3.94 6.00 -39.19
CA ILE A 24 -4.02 5.51 -37.80
C ILE A 24 -2.68 5.73 -37.10
N ALA A 25 -1.55 5.46 -37.74
CA ALA A 25 -0.23 5.73 -37.16
C ALA A 25 0.03 7.21 -36.93
N VAL A 26 -0.42 8.10 -37.83
CA VAL A 26 -0.30 9.56 -37.67
C VAL A 26 -1.24 10.10 -36.59
N VAL A 27 -2.43 9.50 -36.40
CA VAL A 27 -3.34 9.88 -35.31
C VAL A 27 -2.76 9.43 -33.98
N LEU A 28 -2.27 8.20 -33.85
CA LEU A 28 -1.62 7.70 -32.63
C LEU A 28 -0.34 8.50 -32.29
N VAL A 29 0.48 8.87 -33.28
CA VAL A 29 1.67 9.72 -33.03
C VAL A 29 1.27 11.15 -32.67
N ARG A 30 0.15 11.67 -33.18
CA ARG A 30 -0.37 12.98 -32.75
C ARG A 30 -0.99 12.96 -31.37
N GLU A 31 -1.70 11.90 -31.00
CA GLU A 31 -2.25 11.78 -29.64
C GLU A 31 -1.14 11.63 -28.59
N THR A 32 -0.09 10.85 -28.89
CA THR A 32 1.06 10.74 -27.99
C THR A 32 1.91 12.02 -27.92
N ALA A 33 2.02 12.76 -29.02
CA ALA A 33 2.72 14.04 -29.06
C ALA A 33 1.92 15.15 -28.33
N ASN A 34 0.59 15.20 -28.48
CA ASN A 34 -0.26 16.12 -27.73
C ASN A 34 -0.26 15.82 -26.22
N ALA A 35 -0.26 14.55 -25.81
CA ALA A 35 -0.21 14.19 -24.38
C ALA A 35 1.12 14.60 -23.72
N ALA A 36 2.21 14.70 -24.47
CA ALA A 36 3.50 15.18 -23.97
C ALA A 36 3.58 16.72 -23.90
N GLU A 37 2.82 17.43 -24.75
CA GLU A 37 2.75 18.91 -24.76
C GLU A 37 1.83 19.46 -23.64
N ASP A 38 0.88 18.66 -23.10
CA ASP A 38 -0.09 19.08 -22.08
C ASP A 38 0.30 18.67 -20.63
N MET A 39 1.45 18.02 -20.43
CA MET A 39 1.86 17.63 -19.10
C MET A 39 2.39 18.84 -18.31
N LEU A 40 1.89 19.02 -17.08
CA LEU A 40 2.39 20.10 -16.19
C LEU A 40 3.91 19.97 -16.00
N PRO A 41 4.62 21.14 -15.89
CA PRO A 41 6.05 21.14 -15.55
C PRO A 41 6.35 20.31 -14.30
N GLN A 42 7.52 19.68 -14.25
CA GLN A 42 7.91 18.83 -13.11
C GLN A 42 8.22 19.66 -11.85
N GLU A 43 8.46 20.96 -11.99
CA GLU A 43 8.66 21.91 -10.89
C GLU A 43 7.33 22.33 -10.23
N THR A 44 6.18 21.93 -10.79
CA THR A 44 4.86 22.18 -10.19
C THR A 44 4.77 21.49 -8.84
N GLU A 45 4.24 22.19 -7.83
CA GLU A 45 3.97 21.56 -6.55
C GLU A 45 3.04 20.35 -6.73
N ILE A 46 3.37 19.23 -6.07
CA ILE A 46 2.63 17.96 -6.20
C ILE A 46 1.14 18.10 -5.88
N VAL A 47 0.76 18.94 -4.88
CA VAL A 47 -0.63 19.22 -4.53
C VAL A 47 -1.35 19.93 -5.69
N THR A 48 -0.70 20.91 -6.29
CA THR A 48 -1.23 21.66 -7.44
C THR A 48 -1.43 20.73 -8.65
N ALA A 49 -0.48 19.85 -8.93
CA ALA A 49 -0.60 18.89 -10.02
C ALA A 49 -1.75 17.90 -9.79
N ILE A 50 -1.88 17.35 -8.59
CA ILE A 50 -3.00 16.45 -8.25
C ILE A 50 -4.34 17.16 -8.45
N ASN A 51 -4.50 18.35 -7.88
CA ASN A 51 -5.73 19.12 -7.98
C ASN A 51 -6.07 19.45 -9.43
N HIS A 52 -5.08 19.85 -10.24
CA HIS A 52 -5.26 20.14 -11.65
C HIS A 52 -5.81 18.94 -12.44
N TYR A 53 -5.12 17.79 -12.37
CA TYR A 53 -5.51 16.62 -13.18
C TYR A 53 -6.84 16.01 -12.73
N VAL A 54 -7.10 15.94 -11.41
CA VAL A 54 -8.38 15.43 -10.90
C VAL A 54 -9.52 16.36 -11.28
N SER A 55 -9.35 17.69 -11.14
CA SER A 55 -10.39 18.66 -11.51
C SER A 55 -10.65 18.67 -13.03
N ALA A 56 -9.61 18.59 -13.86
CA ALA A 56 -9.75 18.49 -15.30
C ALA A 56 -10.53 17.21 -15.72
N HIS A 57 -10.24 16.09 -15.07
CA HIS A 57 -10.94 14.83 -15.33
C HIS A 57 -12.41 14.88 -14.90
N LEU A 58 -12.72 15.48 -13.74
CA LEU A 58 -14.09 15.72 -13.29
C LEU A 58 -14.87 16.60 -14.25
N ALA A 59 -14.27 17.71 -14.69
CA ALA A 59 -14.88 18.62 -15.66
C ALA A 59 -15.18 17.93 -17.00
N LYS A 60 -14.24 17.09 -17.49
CA LYS A 60 -14.41 16.29 -18.72
C LYS A 60 -15.60 15.33 -18.61
N ASN A 61 -15.86 14.77 -17.41
CA ASN A 61 -16.97 13.85 -17.14
C ASN A 61 -18.26 14.58 -16.69
N GLY A 62 -18.27 15.91 -16.58
CA GLY A 62 -19.44 16.69 -16.15
C GLY A 62 -19.83 16.43 -14.68
N VAL A 63 -18.88 16.02 -13.84
CA VAL A 63 -19.11 15.68 -12.43
C VAL A 63 -18.64 16.81 -11.54
N ASN A 64 -19.52 17.27 -10.65
CA ASN A 64 -19.16 18.20 -9.59
C ASN A 64 -18.76 17.43 -8.33
N PRO A 65 -17.58 17.68 -7.76
CA PRO A 65 -17.18 17.04 -6.52
C PRO A 65 -17.97 17.58 -5.33
N VAL A 66 -18.04 16.78 -4.26
CA VAL A 66 -18.57 17.24 -2.97
C VAL A 66 -17.62 18.25 -2.31
N ALA A 67 -18.16 19.04 -1.39
CA ALA A 67 -17.37 19.95 -0.56
C ALA A 67 -16.35 19.19 0.30
N PRO A 68 -15.31 19.86 0.81
CA PRO A 68 -14.43 19.28 1.81
C PRO A 68 -15.22 18.82 3.05
N ALA A 69 -14.74 17.76 3.69
CA ALA A 69 -15.21 17.33 4.99
C ALA A 69 -14.89 18.37 6.07
N ASP A 70 -15.58 18.30 7.21
CA ASP A 70 -15.30 19.16 8.35
C ASP A 70 -13.95 18.83 9.01
N ASP A 71 -13.50 19.72 9.88
CA ASP A 71 -12.23 19.63 10.57
C ASP A 71 -12.11 18.38 11.45
N ALA A 72 -13.18 17.94 12.11
CA ALA A 72 -13.16 16.77 12.96
C ALA A 72 -12.96 15.50 12.13
N THR A 73 -13.67 15.38 11.01
CA THR A 73 -13.52 14.30 10.03
C THR A 73 -12.12 14.31 9.41
N LEU A 74 -11.61 15.48 8.98
CA LEU A 74 -10.27 15.58 8.39
C LEU A 74 -9.17 15.27 9.40
N LEU A 75 -9.29 15.70 10.66
CA LEU A 75 -8.36 15.33 11.72
C LEU A 75 -8.34 13.82 11.92
N ARG A 76 -9.52 13.19 12.11
CA ARG A 76 -9.63 11.74 12.30
C ARG A 76 -9.05 10.98 11.11
N ARG A 77 -9.42 11.34 9.88
CA ARG A 77 -8.92 10.72 8.64
C ARG A 77 -7.40 10.81 8.55
N THR A 78 -6.85 12.00 8.74
CA THR A 78 -5.40 12.22 8.65
C THR A 78 -4.63 11.45 9.74
N MET A 79 -5.15 11.40 10.96
CA MET A 79 -4.56 10.61 12.04
C MET A 79 -4.57 9.10 11.73
N LEU A 80 -5.69 8.57 11.23
CA LEU A 80 -5.78 7.17 10.83
C LEU A 80 -4.82 6.84 9.69
N ASP A 81 -4.69 7.71 8.70
CA ASP A 81 -3.86 7.46 7.52
C ASP A 81 -2.35 7.68 7.75
N LEU A 82 -1.97 8.60 8.64
CA LEU A 82 -0.56 8.91 8.90
C LEU A 82 -0.04 8.37 10.23
N ALA A 83 -0.89 8.31 11.27
CA ALA A 83 -0.50 7.81 12.58
C ALA A 83 -1.01 6.38 12.89
N GLY A 84 -1.94 5.85 12.08
CA GLY A 84 -2.52 4.52 12.24
C GLY A 84 -3.45 4.38 13.45
N ARG A 85 -3.99 5.48 13.95
CA ARG A 85 -4.89 5.55 15.10
C ARG A 85 -5.74 6.80 15.10
N ILE A 86 -6.79 6.81 15.91
CA ILE A 86 -7.58 8.03 16.15
C ILE A 86 -6.80 9.08 16.96
N PRO A 87 -7.17 10.38 16.89
CA PRO A 87 -6.57 11.43 17.71
C PRO A 87 -6.97 11.28 19.17
N HIS A 88 -6.04 11.55 20.11
CA HIS A 88 -6.37 11.71 21.53
C HIS A 88 -6.74 13.16 21.86
N ALA A 89 -7.19 13.42 23.10
CA ALA A 89 -7.73 14.70 23.53
C ALA A 89 -6.78 15.88 23.26
N LEU A 90 -5.52 15.77 23.68
CA LEU A 90 -4.54 16.86 23.51
C LEU A 90 -4.22 17.17 22.03
N GLU A 91 -4.26 16.16 21.14
CA GLU A 91 -4.08 16.38 19.69
C GLU A 91 -5.27 17.12 19.09
N ARG A 92 -6.50 16.83 19.52
CA ARG A 92 -7.68 17.57 19.09
C ARG A 92 -7.62 19.04 19.56
N GLU A 93 -7.29 19.27 20.85
CA GLU A 93 -7.14 20.62 21.41
C GLU A 93 -6.06 21.41 20.67
N TRP A 94 -4.90 20.80 20.46
CA TRP A 94 -3.82 21.40 19.68
C TRP A 94 -4.26 21.75 18.27
N PHE A 95 -4.89 20.82 17.54
CA PHE A 95 -5.35 21.03 16.17
C PHE A 95 -6.35 22.22 16.08
N HIS A 96 -7.31 22.30 16.98
CA HIS A 96 -8.28 23.39 17.02
C HIS A 96 -7.68 24.73 17.49
N SER A 97 -6.54 24.72 18.18
CA SER A 97 -5.81 25.95 18.54
C SER A 97 -5.04 26.57 17.38
N LEU A 98 -4.82 25.83 16.29
CA LEU A 98 -4.10 26.30 15.11
C LEU A 98 -4.95 27.24 14.26
N PRO A 99 -4.32 28.18 13.49
CA PRO A 99 -5.02 28.99 12.50
C PRO A 99 -5.75 28.09 11.48
N GLU A 100 -7.01 28.39 11.21
CA GLU A 100 -7.86 27.54 10.36
C GLU A 100 -7.24 27.28 8.97
N ALA A 101 -6.66 28.31 8.34
CA ALA A 101 -6.05 28.20 7.02
C ALA A 101 -4.84 27.24 6.98
N ASP A 102 -4.12 27.09 8.10
CA ASP A 102 -2.85 26.36 8.14
C ASP A 102 -2.95 25.01 8.88
N ARG A 103 -4.03 24.78 9.66
CA ARG A 103 -4.13 23.66 10.60
C ARG A 103 -3.95 22.31 9.94
N ARG A 104 -4.46 22.14 8.72
CA ARG A 104 -4.34 20.90 7.97
C ARG A 104 -2.89 20.62 7.54
N ARG A 105 -2.19 21.64 7.02
CA ARG A 105 -0.77 21.56 6.66
C ARG A 105 0.08 21.30 7.89
N MET A 106 -0.13 22.05 8.97
CA MET A 106 0.63 21.88 10.22
C MET A 106 0.43 20.50 10.84
N LEU A 107 -0.79 19.94 10.78
CA LEU A 107 -1.07 18.56 11.21
C LEU A 107 -0.26 17.57 10.40
N VAL A 108 -0.31 17.64 9.08
CA VAL A 108 0.42 16.74 8.18
C VAL A 108 1.92 16.85 8.40
N ASP A 109 2.48 18.06 8.44
CA ASP A 109 3.91 18.30 8.66
C ASP A 109 4.40 17.71 10.00
N ARG A 110 3.60 17.86 11.05
CA ARG A 110 3.88 17.28 12.36
C ARG A 110 3.86 15.76 12.31
N LEU A 111 2.81 15.16 11.77
CA LEU A 111 2.65 13.71 11.72
C LEU A 111 3.76 13.06 10.89
N MET A 112 4.13 13.64 9.76
CA MET A 112 5.20 13.15 8.89
C MET A 112 6.58 13.09 9.59
N GLN A 113 6.74 13.77 10.72
CA GLN A 113 7.97 13.76 11.52
C GLN A 113 7.81 12.97 12.83
N SER A 114 6.63 12.41 13.08
CA SER A 114 6.32 11.72 14.34
C SER A 114 6.70 10.24 14.32
N PRO A 115 6.97 9.64 15.49
CA PRO A 115 7.12 8.20 15.63
C PRO A 115 5.86 7.42 15.20
N ASP A 116 4.68 8.00 15.33
CA ASP A 116 3.44 7.40 14.87
C ASP A 116 3.47 7.09 13.38
N PHE A 117 3.96 8.05 12.56
CA PHE A 117 4.13 7.83 11.13
C PHE A 117 5.11 6.68 10.85
N ASP A 118 6.23 6.65 11.54
CA ASP A 118 7.25 5.62 11.32
C ASP A 118 6.69 4.22 11.59
N PHE A 119 6.01 4.03 12.70
CA PHE A 119 5.38 2.74 13.04
C PHE A 119 4.26 2.37 12.08
N HIS A 120 3.40 3.33 11.74
CA HIS A 120 2.26 3.06 10.85
C HIS A 120 2.72 2.77 9.40
N HIS A 121 3.68 3.54 8.90
CA HIS A 121 4.23 3.32 7.56
C HIS A 121 4.99 1.98 7.48
N ARG A 122 5.75 1.61 8.51
CA ARG A 122 6.36 0.29 8.64
C ARG A 122 5.30 -0.82 8.59
N ASN A 123 4.19 -0.68 9.33
CA ASN A 123 3.12 -1.67 9.34
C ASN A 123 2.51 -1.86 7.95
N TRP A 124 2.26 -0.76 7.24
CA TRP A 124 1.76 -0.82 5.87
C TRP A 124 2.74 -1.49 4.90
N LEU A 125 4.04 -1.22 5.01
CA LEU A 125 5.05 -1.88 4.18
C LEU A 125 5.12 -3.39 4.49
N ASP A 126 5.06 -3.78 5.76
CA ASP A 126 5.06 -5.16 6.20
C ASP A 126 3.85 -5.93 5.62
N GLU A 127 2.64 -5.40 5.80
CA GLU A 127 1.41 -5.98 5.24
C GLU A 127 1.43 -6.04 3.71
N SER A 128 1.99 -5.01 3.04
CA SER A 128 2.04 -4.95 1.58
C SER A 128 3.04 -5.93 0.98
N LEU A 129 4.20 -6.12 1.63
CA LEU A 129 5.31 -6.92 1.11
C LEU A 129 5.26 -8.39 1.53
N LEU A 130 4.69 -8.68 2.72
CA LEU A 130 4.51 -10.02 3.24
C LEU A 130 3.04 -10.30 3.60
N PRO A 131 2.11 -10.17 2.64
CA PRO A 131 0.69 -10.41 2.90
C PRO A 131 0.49 -11.86 3.38
N ASN A 132 -0.33 -12.03 4.42
CA ASN A 132 -0.68 -13.33 4.99
C ASN A 132 0.50 -14.16 5.52
N GLN A 133 1.67 -13.55 5.71
CA GLN A 133 2.83 -14.22 6.30
C GLN A 133 2.83 -14.08 7.83
N PRO A 134 3.42 -15.05 8.55
CA PRO A 134 3.62 -14.90 9.99
C PRO A 134 4.43 -13.65 10.32
N TYR A 135 4.10 -13.02 11.43
CA TYR A 135 4.84 -11.88 11.98
C TYR A 135 6.34 -12.17 12.09
N ASN A 136 7.16 -11.31 11.49
CA ASN A 136 8.61 -11.45 11.46
C ASN A 136 9.31 -10.22 12.04
N ASP A 137 9.89 -10.37 13.22
CA ASP A 137 10.55 -9.26 13.93
C ASP A 137 11.76 -8.70 13.17
N GLU A 138 12.57 -9.54 12.51
CA GLU A 138 13.75 -9.09 11.77
C GLU A 138 13.33 -8.19 10.59
N PHE A 139 12.30 -8.58 9.85
CA PHE A 139 11.79 -7.80 8.73
C PHE A 139 11.16 -6.48 9.20
N ARG A 140 10.34 -6.52 10.24
CA ARG A 140 9.71 -5.32 10.81
C ARG A 140 10.74 -4.34 11.38
N ASN A 141 11.79 -4.83 12.02
CA ASN A 141 12.88 -3.99 12.51
C ASN A 141 13.69 -3.38 11.36
N TYR A 142 13.95 -4.14 10.30
CA TYR A 142 14.56 -3.62 9.08
C TYR A 142 13.72 -2.48 8.47
N LEU A 143 12.42 -2.72 8.28
CA LEU A 143 11.50 -1.72 7.73
C LEU A 143 11.41 -0.46 8.62
N LEU A 144 11.33 -0.63 9.95
CA LEU A 144 11.31 0.51 10.86
C LEU A 144 12.59 1.34 10.75
N THR A 145 13.74 0.68 10.72
CA THR A 145 15.05 1.34 10.53
C THR A 145 15.11 2.07 9.18
N ALA A 146 14.58 1.47 8.12
CA ALA A 146 14.52 2.08 6.79
C ALA A 146 13.62 3.33 6.78
N VAL A 147 12.44 3.25 7.39
CA VAL A 147 11.48 4.37 7.48
C VAL A 147 12.04 5.52 8.32
N GLN A 148 12.60 5.24 9.48
CA GLN A 148 13.24 6.24 10.35
C GLN A 148 14.46 6.88 9.70
N GLY A 149 15.25 6.09 8.97
CA GLY A 149 16.38 6.55 8.17
C GLY A 149 15.99 7.26 6.88
N ARG A 150 14.70 7.44 6.60
CA ARG A 150 14.15 8.05 5.38
C ARG A 150 14.72 7.43 4.11
N ARG A 151 14.94 6.10 4.12
CA ARG A 151 15.40 5.38 2.94
C ARG A 151 14.38 5.48 1.81
N SER A 152 14.86 5.72 0.61
CA SER A 152 14.00 5.77 -0.59
C SER A 152 13.40 4.41 -0.90
N TRP A 153 12.25 4.38 -1.58
CA TRP A 153 11.64 3.14 -2.05
C TRP A 153 12.58 2.34 -2.97
N GLU A 154 13.37 3.06 -3.78
CA GLU A 154 14.43 2.46 -4.59
C GLU A 154 15.46 1.72 -3.72
N SER A 155 15.95 2.36 -2.64
CA SER A 155 16.92 1.75 -1.73
C SER A 155 16.36 0.49 -1.07
N ILE A 156 15.11 0.54 -0.57
CA ILE A 156 14.43 -0.59 0.05
C ILE A 156 14.29 -1.76 -0.95
N PHE A 157 13.90 -1.48 -2.20
CA PHE A 157 13.83 -2.49 -3.26
C PHE A 157 15.19 -3.12 -3.56
N ARG A 158 16.24 -2.29 -3.71
CA ARG A 158 17.61 -2.76 -3.93
C ARG A 158 18.10 -3.65 -2.80
N GLU A 159 17.89 -3.24 -1.56
CA GLU A 159 18.28 -4.00 -0.37
C GLU A 159 17.58 -5.35 -0.30
N MET A 160 16.28 -5.40 -0.57
CA MET A 160 15.53 -6.67 -0.59
C MET A 160 15.94 -7.60 -1.74
N MET A 161 16.08 -7.08 -2.95
CA MET A 161 16.42 -7.91 -4.12
C MET A 161 17.88 -8.38 -4.08
N LYS A 162 18.80 -7.56 -3.58
CA LYS A 162 20.23 -7.89 -3.48
C LYS A 162 20.59 -8.60 -2.18
N ALA A 163 19.64 -8.81 -1.29
CA ALA A 163 19.84 -9.45 0.00
C ALA A 163 20.66 -10.74 -0.12
N GLY A 164 21.62 -10.89 0.78
CA GLY A 164 22.53 -12.03 0.81
C GLY A 164 22.92 -12.36 2.25
N VAL A 165 24.22 -12.51 2.51
CA VAL A 165 24.76 -12.66 3.86
C VAL A 165 24.89 -11.25 4.44
N ALA A 166 23.89 -10.81 5.17
CA ALA A 166 23.90 -9.53 5.87
C ALA A 166 23.92 -9.74 7.38
N GLU A 167 24.55 -8.82 8.08
CA GLU A 167 24.54 -8.73 9.55
C GLU A 167 23.80 -7.47 9.99
N GLY A 168 23.38 -7.43 11.25
CA GLY A 168 22.71 -6.28 11.82
C GLY A 168 21.28 -6.04 11.27
N PRO A 169 20.81 -4.78 11.30
CA PRO A 169 19.45 -4.42 10.91
C PRO A 169 19.08 -4.80 9.46
N GLU A 170 20.07 -4.90 8.59
CA GLU A 170 19.87 -5.18 7.15
C GLU A 170 19.58 -6.66 6.86
N LYS A 171 19.82 -7.53 7.83
CA LYS A 171 19.50 -8.97 7.75
C LYS A 171 18.01 -9.21 7.44
N GLY A 172 17.13 -8.35 7.97
CA GLY A 172 15.69 -8.44 7.74
C GLY A 172 15.28 -8.26 6.28
N ALA A 173 16.02 -7.50 5.47
CA ALA A 173 15.70 -7.28 4.05
C ALA A 173 15.58 -8.59 3.26
N ALA A 174 16.31 -9.63 3.67
CA ALA A 174 16.30 -10.95 3.04
C ALA A 174 14.95 -11.68 3.19
N GLN A 175 14.09 -11.26 4.13
CA GLN A 175 12.88 -12.01 4.46
C GLN A 175 11.89 -12.08 3.29
N PHE A 176 11.82 -11.03 2.47
CA PHE A 176 10.99 -11.04 1.26
C PHE A 176 11.32 -12.23 0.34
N LEU A 177 12.60 -12.46 0.08
CA LEU A 177 13.06 -13.58 -0.74
C LEU A 177 12.99 -14.92 0.03
N LYS A 178 13.38 -14.95 1.30
CA LYS A 178 13.38 -16.17 2.12
C LYS A 178 12.00 -16.82 2.23
N SER A 179 10.95 -16.01 2.34
CA SER A 179 9.57 -16.51 2.45
C SER A 179 9.05 -17.16 1.16
N ARG A 180 9.75 -16.98 0.02
CA ARG A 180 9.30 -17.38 -1.32
C ARG A 180 10.30 -18.22 -2.11
N VAL A 181 11.54 -18.29 -1.68
CA VAL A 181 12.64 -18.93 -2.48
C VAL A 181 12.42 -20.41 -2.75
N GLN A 182 11.59 -21.09 -1.96
CA GLN A 182 11.24 -22.50 -2.19
C GLN A 182 10.19 -22.68 -3.30
N GLU A 183 9.38 -21.65 -3.56
CA GLU A 183 8.32 -21.63 -4.56
C GLU A 183 8.66 -20.57 -5.61
N LEU A 184 9.46 -20.95 -6.59
CA LEU A 184 10.02 -20.03 -7.58
C LEU A 184 8.95 -19.30 -8.42
N ASP A 185 7.83 -19.97 -8.67
CA ASP A 185 6.70 -19.39 -9.40
C ASP A 185 6.04 -18.25 -8.60
N ASP A 186 5.83 -18.48 -7.31
CA ASP A 186 5.27 -17.49 -6.40
C ASP A 186 6.24 -16.31 -6.22
N LEU A 187 7.53 -16.59 -6.05
CA LEU A 187 8.54 -15.54 -5.99
C LEU A 187 8.52 -14.66 -7.25
N THR A 188 8.38 -15.28 -8.42
CA THR A 188 8.34 -14.57 -9.70
C THR A 188 7.10 -13.70 -9.82
N ASN A 189 5.92 -14.28 -9.58
CA ASN A 189 4.66 -13.57 -9.71
C ASN A 189 4.46 -12.51 -8.63
N ASP A 190 4.77 -12.81 -7.37
CA ASP A 190 4.68 -11.85 -6.27
C ASP A 190 5.62 -10.65 -6.48
N THR A 191 6.83 -10.88 -6.99
CA THR A 191 7.73 -9.77 -7.33
C THR A 191 7.12 -8.89 -8.43
N ALA A 192 6.51 -9.49 -9.46
CA ALA A 192 5.85 -8.75 -10.53
C ALA A 192 4.63 -7.96 -10.00
N ILE A 193 3.82 -8.55 -9.13
CA ILE A 193 2.65 -7.89 -8.52
C ILE A 193 3.08 -6.78 -7.56
N LEU A 194 3.97 -7.08 -6.63
CA LEU A 194 4.25 -6.18 -5.50
C LEU A 194 5.13 -4.99 -5.89
N PHE A 195 6.08 -5.18 -6.80
CA PHE A 195 6.98 -4.11 -7.22
C PHE A 195 6.62 -3.47 -8.57
N PHE A 196 5.88 -4.18 -9.43
CA PHE A 196 5.61 -3.68 -10.78
C PHE A 196 4.10 -3.57 -11.10
N GLY A 197 3.22 -4.06 -10.23
CA GLY A 197 1.76 -3.96 -10.41
C GLY A 197 1.22 -4.87 -11.51
N VAL A 198 1.92 -5.95 -11.83
CA VAL A 198 1.61 -6.81 -12.96
C VAL A 198 1.46 -8.26 -12.50
N ASN A 199 0.29 -8.86 -12.74
CA ASN A 199 0.05 -10.27 -12.52
C ASN A 199 0.36 -11.05 -13.81
N ILE A 200 1.46 -11.81 -13.81
CA ILE A 200 1.90 -12.61 -14.95
C ILE A 200 1.65 -14.11 -14.78
N SER A 201 0.91 -14.52 -13.75
CA SER A 201 0.70 -15.94 -13.43
C SER A 201 0.07 -16.73 -14.60
N CYS A 202 -0.87 -16.15 -15.35
CA CYS A 202 -1.47 -16.79 -16.51
C CYS A 202 -0.47 -17.04 -17.64
N ALA A 203 0.56 -16.19 -17.76
CA ALA A 203 1.59 -16.32 -18.78
C ALA A 203 2.55 -17.51 -18.54
N LYS A 204 2.49 -18.18 -17.40
CA LYS A 204 3.23 -19.43 -17.14
C LYS A 204 2.82 -20.56 -18.08
N CYS A 205 1.52 -20.76 -18.32
CA CYS A 205 1.01 -21.91 -19.09
C CYS A 205 0.79 -21.60 -20.56
N HIS A 206 0.44 -20.38 -20.91
CA HIS A 206 0.16 -19.91 -22.26
C HIS A 206 0.29 -18.40 -22.32
N ASP A 207 0.39 -17.82 -23.50
CA ASP A 207 0.31 -16.36 -23.65
C ASP A 207 -0.99 -15.87 -23.02
N HIS A 208 -0.96 -14.72 -22.36
CA HIS A 208 -2.10 -14.26 -21.56
C HIS A 208 -3.36 -14.14 -22.44
N PRO A 209 -4.49 -14.78 -22.04
CA PRO A 209 -5.64 -14.98 -22.92
C PRO A 209 -6.38 -13.68 -23.29
N LEU A 210 -6.29 -12.66 -22.43
CA LEU A 210 -7.02 -11.39 -22.58
C LEU A 210 -6.08 -10.20 -22.83
N VAL A 211 -4.80 -10.35 -22.57
CA VAL A 211 -3.81 -9.27 -22.62
C VAL A 211 -2.64 -9.70 -23.48
N THR A 212 -2.42 -8.99 -24.59
CA THR A 212 -1.35 -9.31 -25.54
C THR A 212 0.05 -8.95 -25.04
N ASP A 213 0.13 -8.20 -23.94
CA ASP A 213 1.38 -7.70 -23.35
C ASP A 213 2.22 -8.85 -22.78
N TRP A 214 1.58 -9.88 -22.22
CA TRP A 214 2.25 -10.92 -21.47
C TRP A 214 2.26 -12.26 -22.20
N LYS A 215 3.47 -12.78 -22.46
CA LYS A 215 3.74 -14.08 -23.10
C LYS A 215 4.49 -14.98 -22.14
N GLN A 216 4.54 -16.29 -22.43
CA GLN A 216 5.35 -17.24 -21.66
C GLN A 216 6.79 -16.77 -21.48
N ASP A 217 7.38 -16.15 -22.51
CA ASP A 217 8.74 -15.58 -22.43
C ASP A 217 8.90 -14.55 -21.31
N HIS A 218 7.87 -13.74 -21.01
CA HIS A 218 7.92 -12.76 -19.92
C HIS A 218 7.92 -13.44 -18.55
N PHE A 219 7.05 -14.46 -18.34
CA PHE A 219 7.02 -15.20 -17.09
C PHE A 219 8.35 -15.90 -16.81
N TYR A 220 8.81 -16.72 -17.76
CA TYR A 220 10.06 -17.48 -17.60
C TYR A 220 11.29 -16.57 -17.64
N GLY A 221 11.24 -15.46 -18.36
CA GLY A 221 12.28 -14.44 -18.35
C GLY A 221 12.44 -13.77 -17.00
N MET A 222 11.33 -13.40 -16.34
CA MET A 222 11.34 -12.91 -14.96
C MET A 222 11.81 -13.99 -13.97
N GLN A 223 11.36 -15.23 -14.14
CA GLN A 223 11.76 -16.35 -13.31
C GLN A 223 13.28 -16.62 -13.39
N ALA A 224 13.89 -16.41 -14.55
CA ALA A 224 15.33 -16.61 -14.75
C ALA A 224 16.18 -15.75 -13.81
N PHE A 225 15.73 -14.55 -13.44
CA PHE A 225 16.44 -13.69 -12.48
C PHE A 225 16.52 -14.30 -11.07
N PHE A 226 15.59 -15.19 -10.71
CA PHE A 226 15.52 -15.79 -9.37
C PHE A 226 16.02 -17.25 -9.32
N GLN A 227 16.07 -17.95 -10.46
CA GLN A 227 16.41 -19.37 -10.55
C GLN A 227 17.70 -19.77 -9.83
N ARG A 228 18.66 -18.87 -9.76
CA ARG A 228 19.97 -19.12 -9.13
C ARG A 228 19.97 -18.87 -7.62
N THR A 229 18.87 -18.30 -7.07
CA THR A 229 18.77 -18.00 -5.63
C THR A 229 18.54 -19.28 -4.83
N TYR A 230 19.26 -19.44 -3.73
CA TYR A 230 19.07 -20.52 -2.77
C TYR A 230 19.31 -20.03 -1.35
N GLN A 231 18.81 -20.80 -0.39
CA GLN A 231 18.98 -20.53 1.03
C GLN A 231 19.90 -21.58 1.64
N THR A 232 20.91 -21.14 2.41
CA THR A 232 21.79 -22.03 3.15
C THR A 232 21.08 -22.54 4.40
N ARG A 233 21.34 -23.81 4.78
CA ARG A 233 20.65 -24.44 5.90
C ARG A 233 21.11 -23.88 7.26
N LYS A 234 22.42 -23.87 7.51
CA LYS A 234 22.97 -23.56 8.84
C LYS A 234 22.72 -22.12 9.28
N VAL A 235 23.06 -21.16 8.44
CA VAL A 235 22.94 -19.73 8.78
C VAL A 235 21.72 -19.05 8.16
N SER A 236 20.92 -19.83 7.44
CA SER A 236 19.70 -19.32 6.77
C SER A 236 19.97 -18.07 5.91
N ALA A 237 21.14 -18.00 5.27
CA ALA A 237 21.51 -16.90 4.40
C ALA A 237 21.02 -17.16 2.97
N LEU A 238 20.71 -16.09 2.23
CA LEU A 238 20.47 -16.18 0.80
C LEU A 238 21.77 -16.08 0.02
N ALA A 239 21.88 -16.90 -1.02
CA ALA A 239 23.02 -16.90 -1.94
C ALA A 239 22.54 -17.12 -3.38
N GLU A 240 23.45 -16.95 -4.34
CA GLU A 240 23.18 -17.22 -5.75
C GLU A 240 24.17 -18.25 -6.29
N ARG A 241 23.65 -19.20 -7.07
CA ARG A 241 24.46 -20.15 -7.81
C ARG A 241 25.18 -19.44 -8.95
N PRO A 242 26.43 -19.78 -9.27
CA PRO A 242 27.15 -19.18 -10.38
C PRO A 242 26.59 -19.55 -11.76
N PHE A 243 25.73 -20.58 -11.83
CA PHE A 243 25.08 -21.05 -13.04
C PHE A 243 23.70 -21.62 -12.72
N GLY A 244 22.89 -21.79 -13.76
CA GLY A 244 21.52 -22.28 -13.69
C GLY A 244 20.69 -21.67 -14.81
N GLU A 245 19.76 -22.42 -15.36
CA GLU A 245 18.93 -22.04 -16.49
C GLU A 245 17.48 -22.41 -16.24
N VAL A 246 16.56 -21.59 -16.71
CA VAL A 246 15.14 -21.92 -16.79
C VAL A 246 14.87 -22.48 -18.18
N LYS A 247 14.25 -23.65 -18.23
CA LYS A 247 13.74 -24.23 -19.47
C LYS A 247 12.23 -24.42 -19.34
N PHE A 248 11.53 -24.20 -20.42
CA PHE A 248 10.08 -24.39 -20.46
C PHE A 248 9.64 -24.92 -21.83
N THR A 249 8.47 -25.53 -21.86
CA THR A 249 7.84 -26.00 -23.09
C THR A 249 6.80 -25.00 -23.52
N THR A 250 6.93 -24.50 -24.73
CA THR A 250 5.95 -23.60 -25.34
C THR A 250 4.62 -24.30 -25.60
N THR A 251 3.56 -23.55 -25.81
CA THR A 251 2.24 -24.11 -26.20
C THR A 251 2.28 -24.90 -27.52
N SER A 252 3.31 -24.67 -28.37
CA SER A 252 3.56 -25.46 -29.59
C SER A 252 4.31 -26.77 -29.32
N GLY A 253 4.73 -27.05 -28.09
CA GLY A 253 5.49 -28.25 -27.72
C GLY A 253 7.02 -28.13 -27.90
N GLU A 254 7.54 -26.96 -28.21
CA GLU A 254 8.97 -26.69 -28.37
C GLU A 254 9.61 -26.42 -27.00
N GLU A 255 10.73 -27.08 -26.71
CA GLU A 255 11.55 -26.75 -25.52
C GLU A 255 12.38 -25.50 -25.79
N LYS A 256 12.26 -24.51 -24.90
CA LYS A 256 12.94 -23.23 -25.00
C LYS A 256 13.70 -22.92 -23.71
N LYS A 257 14.89 -22.31 -23.84
CA LYS A 257 15.62 -21.70 -22.74
C LYS A 257 15.16 -20.26 -22.56
N ALA A 258 14.80 -19.89 -21.34
CA ALA A 258 14.44 -18.52 -21.01
C ALA A 258 15.67 -17.59 -21.05
N ALA A 259 15.52 -16.42 -21.64
CA ALA A 259 16.45 -15.32 -21.46
C ALA A 259 16.15 -14.59 -20.15
N PHE A 260 17.11 -13.86 -19.58
CA PHE A 260 16.84 -12.87 -18.54
C PHE A 260 16.07 -11.72 -19.18
N MET A 261 14.75 -11.68 -19.00
CA MET A 261 13.89 -10.70 -19.66
C MET A 261 12.96 -10.04 -18.65
N PHE A 262 12.94 -8.71 -18.66
CA PHE A 262 12.05 -7.90 -17.83
C PHE A 262 10.66 -7.76 -18.50
N LEU A 263 9.70 -7.27 -17.74
CA LEU A 263 8.30 -7.09 -18.17
C LEU A 263 8.12 -6.21 -19.43
N THR A 264 9.04 -5.31 -19.69
CA THR A 264 9.07 -4.47 -20.92
C THR A 264 9.50 -5.23 -22.16
N GLY A 265 9.95 -6.49 -22.02
CA GLY A 265 10.59 -7.27 -23.09
C GLY A 265 12.09 -7.02 -23.22
N ASP A 266 12.66 -6.10 -22.39
CA ASP A 266 14.09 -5.84 -22.37
C ASP A 266 14.85 -7.06 -21.84
N GLN A 267 15.85 -7.50 -22.60
CA GLN A 267 16.68 -8.65 -22.26
C GLN A 267 18.02 -8.21 -21.66
N VAL A 268 18.49 -8.99 -20.69
CA VAL A 268 19.81 -8.86 -20.10
C VAL A 268 20.70 -10.00 -20.63
N THR A 269 21.88 -9.64 -21.11
CA THR A 269 22.86 -10.63 -21.58
C THR A 269 23.42 -11.43 -20.41
N ASP A 270 23.35 -12.77 -20.51
CA ASP A 270 24.01 -13.66 -19.56
C ASP A 270 25.55 -13.55 -19.73
N ARG A 271 26.20 -13.04 -18.70
CA ARG A 271 27.67 -12.87 -18.64
C ARG A 271 28.31 -13.90 -17.71
N THR A 272 27.64 -15.02 -17.50
CA THR A 272 28.18 -16.11 -16.68
C THR A 272 29.47 -16.64 -17.28
N PRO A 273 30.58 -16.71 -16.54
CA PRO A 273 31.80 -17.35 -17.00
C PRO A 273 31.59 -18.82 -17.37
N GLU A 274 32.38 -19.31 -18.30
CA GLU A 274 32.45 -20.75 -18.56
C GLU A 274 33.26 -21.43 -17.46
N TYR A 275 32.66 -22.43 -16.81
CA TYR A 275 33.31 -23.22 -15.78
C TYR A 275 33.74 -24.56 -16.37
N PRO A 276 35.04 -24.98 -16.21
CA PRO A 276 35.48 -26.33 -16.51
C PRO A 276 34.63 -27.37 -15.78
N ALA A 277 34.45 -28.53 -16.38
CA ALA A 277 33.54 -29.56 -15.83
C ALA A 277 33.87 -29.97 -14.38
N GLU A 278 35.14 -30.09 -14.04
CA GLU A 278 35.58 -30.43 -12.67
C GLU A 278 35.31 -29.31 -11.68
N GLU A 279 35.52 -28.06 -12.07
CA GLU A 279 35.21 -26.89 -11.25
C GLU A 279 33.70 -26.77 -11.03
N ARG A 280 32.93 -26.93 -12.08
CA ARG A 280 31.47 -26.93 -12.00
C ARG A 280 30.94 -27.96 -11.02
N LYS A 281 31.46 -29.22 -11.11
CA LYS A 281 31.10 -30.29 -10.20
C LYS A 281 31.45 -29.96 -8.74
N SER A 282 32.63 -29.40 -8.51
CA SER A 282 33.08 -28.96 -7.18
C SER A 282 32.16 -27.87 -6.59
N LEU A 283 31.76 -26.88 -7.41
CA LEU A 283 30.84 -25.83 -7.02
C LEU A 283 29.44 -26.39 -6.70
N GLU A 284 28.92 -27.29 -7.53
CA GLU A 284 27.63 -27.99 -7.32
C GLU A 284 27.62 -28.75 -6.00
N GLU A 285 28.68 -29.51 -5.70
CA GLU A 285 28.81 -30.27 -4.45
C GLU A 285 28.87 -29.32 -3.23
N ARG A 286 29.62 -28.22 -3.33
CA ARG A 286 29.73 -27.23 -2.27
C ARG A 286 28.35 -26.55 -2.01
N ILE A 287 27.64 -26.17 -3.05
CA ILE A 287 26.32 -25.58 -2.93
C ILE A 287 25.34 -26.56 -2.32
N ARG A 288 25.34 -27.82 -2.77
CA ARG A 288 24.51 -28.89 -2.21
C ARG A 288 24.74 -29.06 -0.70
N LYS A 289 26.01 -29.04 -0.25
CA LYS A 289 26.33 -29.09 1.18
C LYS A 289 25.76 -27.88 1.95
N LEU A 290 25.86 -26.68 1.39
CA LEU A 290 25.29 -25.46 2.01
C LEU A 290 23.76 -25.51 2.12
N GLU A 291 23.07 -26.14 1.17
CA GLU A 291 21.59 -26.21 1.16
C GLU A 291 21.04 -27.37 2.02
N GLN A 292 21.70 -28.53 2.00
CA GLN A 292 21.14 -29.77 2.56
C GLN A 292 21.77 -30.14 3.89
N ASP A 293 23.05 -29.87 4.06
CA ASP A 293 23.81 -30.23 5.23
C ASP A 293 23.99 -29.01 6.16
N ASP A 294 24.13 -29.26 7.46
CA ASP A 294 24.46 -28.26 8.46
C ASP A 294 25.96 -27.92 8.44
N ALA A 295 26.52 -27.81 7.24
CA ALA A 295 27.95 -27.64 7.02
C ALA A 295 28.36 -26.15 7.00
N GLU A 296 29.48 -25.85 7.63
CA GLU A 296 30.18 -24.57 7.43
C GLU A 296 30.99 -24.67 6.12
N ALA A 297 30.55 -23.89 5.13
CA ALA A 297 31.29 -23.72 3.90
C ALA A 297 31.17 -22.23 3.50
N GLU A 298 32.23 -21.71 2.92
CA GLU A 298 32.21 -20.36 2.38
C GLU A 298 31.20 -20.25 1.22
N ILE A 299 30.34 -19.25 1.28
CA ILE A 299 29.33 -19.00 0.25
C ILE A 299 30.03 -18.52 -1.02
N VAL A 300 29.69 -19.11 -2.14
CA VAL A 300 30.19 -18.68 -3.46
C VAL A 300 29.48 -17.40 -3.85
N VAL A 301 30.23 -16.36 -4.17
CA VAL A 301 29.69 -15.12 -4.73
C VAL A 301 29.99 -15.12 -6.22
N PRO A 302 28.97 -15.28 -7.10
CA PRO A 302 29.17 -15.30 -8.54
C PRO A 302 29.49 -13.89 -9.09
N GLU A 303 30.27 -13.84 -10.18
CA GLU A 303 30.59 -12.59 -10.87
C GLU A 303 29.35 -11.98 -11.54
N PHE A 304 28.53 -12.82 -12.16
CA PHE A 304 27.24 -12.43 -12.73
C PHE A 304 26.10 -12.79 -11.77
N ARG A 305 25.39 -11.76 -11.31
CA ARG A 305 24.32 -11.89 -10.32
C ARG A 305 22.98 -11.47 -10.94
N PRO A 306 22.11 -12.40 -11.33
CA PRO A 306 20.85 -12.11 -11.99
C PRO A 306 19.94 -11.14 -11.23
N ARG A 307 19.87 -11.21 -9.91
CA ARG A 307 19.05 -10.30 -9.11
C ARG A 307 19.56 -8.85 -9.15
N ASP A 308 20.85 -8.64 -9.26
CA ASP A 308 21.43 -7.30 -9.45
C ASP A 308 21.04 -6.73 -10.82
N GLU A 309 20.99 -7.58 -11.84
CA GLU A 309 20.55 -7.20 -13.18
C GLU A 309 19.05 -6.90 -13.24
N LEU A 310 18.21 -7.67 -12.51
CA LEU A 310 16.78 -7.35 -12.38
C LEU A 310 16.59 -5.94 -11.81
N VAL A 311 17.29 -5.62 -10.72
CA VAL A 311 17.22 -4.28 -10.13
C VAL A 311 17.66 -3.22 -11.15
N ALA A 312 18.73 -3.48 -11.88
CA ALA A 312 19.28 -2.52 -12.85
C ALA A 312 18.31 -2.29 -14.02
N VAL A 313 17.67 -3.33 -14.57
CA VAL A 313 16.74 -3.19 -15.69
C VAL A 313 15.42 -2.55 -15.24
N ALA A 314 14.89 -2.93 -14.08
CA ALA A 314 13.64 -2.39 -13.55
C ALA A 314 13.72 -0.88 -13.26
N LEU A 315 14.84 -0.41 -12.72
CA LEU A 315 15.04 1.01 -12.41
C LEU A 315 15.43 1.86 -13.63
N ARG A 316 15.94 1.24 -14.69
CA ARG A 316 16.21 1.92 -15.97
C ARG A 316 14.97 2.03 -16.85
N ASP A 317 13.88 1.31 -16.54
CA ASP A 317 12.65 1.36 -17.33
C ASP A 317 12.12 2.79 -17.39
N SER A 318 12.40 3.48 -18.50
CA SER A 318 11.92 4.83 -18.79
C SER A 318 10.66 4.85 -19.64
N LYS A 319 10.30 3.73 -20.26
CA LYS A 319 9.16 3.60 -21.16
C LYS A 319 7.86 3.39 -20.38
N ASP A 320 7.78 2.30 -19.66
CA ASP A 320 6.55 1.90 -18.95
C ASP A 320 6.57 2.33 -17.49
N ARG A 321 7.76 2.47 -16.88
CA ARG A 321 7.98 2.91 -15.50
C ARG A 321 7.18 2.11 -14.49
N PHE A 322 7.09 0.80 -14.67
CA PHE A 322 6.30 -0.08 -13.81
C PHE A 322 6.61 0.10 -12.32
N PHE A 323 7.89 0.17 -11.96
CA PHE A 323 8.31 0.31 -10.56
C PHE A 323 7.80 1.60 -9.92
N ALA A 324 7.90 2.73 -10.60
CA ALA A 324 7.44 4.02 -10.09
C ALA A 324 5.90 4.11 -10.10
N LYS A 325 5.26 3.73 -11.22
CA LYS A 325 3.79 3.77 -11.34
C LYS A 325 3.10 2.86 -10.33
N ASN A 326 3.64 1.67 -10.09
CA ASN A 326 3.04 0.74 -9.14
C ASN A 326 3.03 1.30 -7.72
N ILE A 327 4.16 1.81 -7.22
CA ILE A 327 4.18 2.34 -5.85
C ILE A 327 3.34 3.60 -5.71
N VAL A 328 3.30 4.48 -6.72
CA VAL A 328 2.36 5.61 -6.76
C VAL A 328 0.92 5.11 -6.66
N ASN A 329 0.54 4.13 -7.47
CA ASN A 329 -0.80 3.57 -7.48
C ASN A 329 -1.19 2.92 -6.14
N ARG A 330 -0.28 2.19 -5.50
CA ARG A 330 -0.50 1.58 -4.19
C ARG A 330 -0.65 2.60 -3.07
N VAL A 331 0.18 3.65 -3.05
CA VAL A 331 0.04 4.74 -2.08
C VAL A 331 -1.26 5.50 -2.31
N TRP A 332 -1.61 5.77 -3.56
CA TRP A 332 -2.86 6.40 -3.94
C TRP A 332 -4.09 5.59 -3.48
N ALA A 333 -4.12 4.30 -3.80
CA ALA A 333 -5.20 3.40 -3.39
C ALA A 333 -5.34 3.30 -1.86
N ARG A 334 -4.22 3.23 -1.14
CA ARG A 334 -4.21 3.24 0.34
C ARG A 334 -4.91 4.47 0.91
N LEU A 335 -4.62 5.65 0.36
CA LEU A 335 -5.10 6.93 0.90
C LEU A 335 -6.49 7.30 0.41
N LEU A 336 -6.85 6.95 -0.83
CA LEU A 336 -8.13 7.32 -1.45
C LEU A 336 -9.11 6.15 -1.63
N GLY A 337 -8.66 4.92 -1.31
CA GLY A 337 -9.50 3.72 -1.30
C GLY A 337 -9.75 3.07 -2.66
N THR A 338 -9.24 3.65 -3.76
CA THR A 338 -9.29 3.08 -5.11
C THR A 338 -8.03 3.50 -5.86
N GLY A 339 -7.42 2.60 -6.62
CA GLY A 339 -6.24 2.89 -7.42
C GLY A 339 -6.54 3.77 -8.63
N LEU A 340 -5.50 4.41 -9.18
CA LEU A 340 -5.56 5.00 -10.52
C LEU A 340 -5.63 3.89 -11.58
N VAL A 341 -4.97 2.77 -11.30
CA VAL A 341 -5.18 1.46 -11.95
C VAL A 341 -5.80 0.55 -10.89
N ASP A 342 -6.96 -0.01 -11.20
CA ASP A 342 -7.70 -0.90 -10.32
C ASP A 342 -8.26 -2.09 -11.13
N PRO A 343 -8.02 -3.36 -10.72
CA PRO A 343 -7.23 -3.83 -9.57
C PRO A 343 -5.73 -3.47 -9.62
N LEU A 344 -5.08 -3.43 -8.44
CA LEU A 344 -3.71 -2.92 -8.29
C LEU A 344 -2.63 -3.76 -8.98
N ASP A 345 -2.92 -5.01 -9.31
CA ASP A 345 -2.04 -5.98 -9.98
C ASP A 345 -2.32 -6.12 -11.49
N GLN A 346 -3.17 -5.24 -12.06
CA GLN A 346 -3.62 -5.29 -13.45
C GLN A 346 -3.12 -4.09 -14.26
N MET A 347 -1.83 -3.75 -14.10
CA MET A 347 -1.21 -2.66 -14.85
C MET A 347 -0.76 -3.14 -16.24
N HIS A 348 -1.66 -3.06 -17.22
CA HIS A 348 -1.43 -3.51 -18.60
C HIS A 348 -2.27 -2.69 -19.60
N SER A 349 -1.98 -2.85 -20.90
CA SER A 349 -2.62 -2.07 -21.98
C SER A 349 -4.15 -2.21 -22.05
N GLY A 350 -4.68 -3.35 -21.61
CA GLY A 350 -6.14 -3.61 -21.58
C GLY A 350 -6.85 -3.02 -20.36
N ASN A 351 -6.12 -2.47 -19.38
CA ASN A 351 -6.67 -1.83 -18.16
C ASN A 351 -6.00 -0.47 -17.94
N PRO A 352 -6.34 0.55 -18.74
CA PRO A 352 -5.70 1.86 -18.66
C PRO A 352 -6.04 2.55 -17.34
N PRO A 353 -5.14 3.41 -16.81
CA PRO A 353 -5.40 4.21 -15.63
C PRO A 353 -6.63 5.11 -15.80
N SER A 354 -7.38 5.34 -14.74
CA SER A 354 -8.49 6.31 -14.74
C SER A 354 -8.02 7.73 -15.03
N HIS A 355 -6.81 8.08 -14.55
CA HIS A 355 -6.17 9.37 -14.75
C HIS A 355 -4.73 9.15 -15.27
N PRO A 356 -4.55 8.87 -16.56
CA PRO A 356 -3.25 8.47 -17.11
C PRO A 356 -2.19 9.56 -17.00
N GLU A 357 -2.54 10.83 -17.21
CA GLU A 357 -1.63 11.96 -17.10
C GLU A 357 -1.18 12.17 -15.64
N LEU A 358 -2.08 12.02 -14.68
CA LEU A 358 -1.76 12.11 -13.25
C LEU A 358 -0.79 11.01 -12.83
N LEU A 359 -1.07 9.75 -13.19
CA LEU A 359 -0.19 8.64 -12.85
C LEU A 359 1.20 8.81 -13.46
N ALA A 360 1.28 9.24 -14.71
CA ALA A 360 2.54 9.50 -15.38
C ALA A 360 3.31 10.66 -14.72
N TRP A 361 2.61 11.76 -14.39
CA TRP A 361 3.22 12.92 -13.73
C TRP A 361 3.75 12.56 -12.34
N LEU A 362 2.94 11.89 -11.50
CA LEU A 362 3.35 11.46 -10.17
C LEU A 362 4.52 10.46 -10.20
N ALA A 363 4.54 9.54 -11.16
CA ALA A 363 5.66 8.61 -11.34
C ALA A 363 6.94 9.37 -11.71
N ASN A 364 6.85 10.39 -12.56
CA ASN A 364 7.99 11.24 -12.94
C ASN A 364 8.48 12.08 -11.76
N ASP A 365 7.57 12.70 -10.99
CA ASP A 365 7.90 13.45 -9.78
C ASP A 365 8.61 12.56 -8.75
N LEU A 366 8.09 11.34 -8.52
CA LEU A 366 8.69 10.38 -7.61
C LEU A 366 10.12 9.99 -8.01
N VAL A 367 10.36 9.71 -9.30
CA VAL A 367 11.69 9.40 -9.84
C VAL A 367 12.64 10.59 -9.68
N SER A 368 12.20 11.80 -10.04
CA SER A 368 13.04 13.02 -9.98
C SER A 368 13.39 13.42 -8.55
N HIS A 369 12.58 13.02 -7.56
CA HIS A 369 12.83 13.22 -6.14
C HIS A 369 13.36 11.96 -5.43
N GLY A 370 14.05 11.05 -6.15
CA GLY A 370 14.76 9.92 -5.58
C GLY A 370 13.85 8.91 -4.86
N TYR A 371 12.65 8.72 -5.32
CA TYR A 371 11.65 7.80 -4.74
C TYR A 371 11.28 8.09 -3.28
N ASP A 372 11.16 9.37 -2.93
CA ASP A 372 10.71 9.81 -1.60
C ASP A 372 9.20 9.60 -1.42
N LEU A 373 8.84 8.51 -0.70
CA LEU A 373 7.44 8.19 -0.41
C LEU A 373 6.78 9.19 0.55
N ARG A 374 7.55 9.85 1.45
CA ARG A 374 6.98 10.86 2.36
C ARG A 374 6.46 12.06 1.58
N ARG A 375 7.23 12.52 0.60
CA ARG A 375 6.83 13.60 -0.32
C ARG A 375 5.54 13.23 -1.07
N LEU A 376 5.46 12.02 -1.63
CA LEU A 376 4.28 11.52 -2.33
C LEU A 376 3.05 11.48 -1.41
N ILE A 377 3.18 10.86 -0.22
CA ILE A 377 2.10 10.75 0.77
C ILE A 377 1.62 12.15 1.20
N GLN A 378 2.54 13.06 1.53
CA GLN A 378 2.23 14.43 1.92
C GLN A 378 1.43 15.15 0.82
N GLY A 379 1.87 15.05 -0.43
CA GLY A 379 1.17 15.66 -1.57
C GLY A 379 -0.25 15.15 -1.75
N ILE A 380 -0.46 13.83 -1.63
CA ILE A 380 -1.79 13.23 -1.75
C ILE A 380 -2.69 13.68 -0.58
N VAL A 381 -2.20 13.59 0.66
CA VAL A 381 -2.98 13.93 1.87
C VAL A 381 -3.35 15.43 1.90
N LEU A 382 -2.54 16.30 1.32
CA LEU A 382 -2.85 17.73 1.22
C LEU A 382 -3.73 18.12 0.03
N SER A 383 -4.02 17.18 -0.90
CA SER A 383 -4.86 17.45 -2.07
C SER A 383 -6.34 17.70 -1.72
N GLU A 384 -7.06 18.32 -2.66
CA GLU A 384 -8.51 18.51 -2.55
C GLU A 384 -9.25 17.17 -2.62
N ALA A 385 -8.79 16.25 -3.46
CA ALA A 385 -9.40 14.92 -3.60
C ALA A 385 -9.44 14.16 -2.26
N TYR A 386 -8.36 14.24 -1.48
CA TYR A 386 -8.30 13.65 -0.15
C TYR A 386 -9.21 14.36 0.87
N ALA A 387 -9.38 15.66 0.74
CA ALA A 387 -10.17 16.46 1.69
C ALA A 387 -11.68 16.34 1.51
N ARG A 388 -12.17 15.77 0.43
CA ARG A 388 -13.60 15.68 0.13
C ARG A 388 -14.37 14.94 1.21
N SER A 389 -15.65 15.31 1.39
CA SER A 389 -16.58 14.57 2.23
C SER A 389 -16.83 13.17 1.65
N SER A 390 -17.13 12.20 2.51
CA SER A 390 -17.62 10.89 2.12
C SER A 390 -19.15 10.84 1.92
N GLU A 391 -19.85 11.95 2.18
CA GLU A 391 -21.29 12.05 2.07
C GLU A 391 -21.71 12.51 0.67
N TRP A 392 -22.63 11.78 0.06
CA TRP A 392 -23.27 12.14 -1.19
C TRP A 392 -24.74 12.47 -0.93
N ALA A 393 -25.03 13.76 -0.74
CA ALA A 393 -26.39 14.24 -0.40
C ALA A 393 -27.23 14.63 -1.63
N GLN A 394 -26.77 14.33 -2.86
CA GLN A 394 -27.48 14.68 -4.08
C GLN A 394 -28.49 13.59 -4.47
N PRO A 395 -29.63 13.94 -5.12
CA PRO A 395 -30.64 12.96 -5.54
C PRO A 395 -30.19 12.06 -6.71
N SER A 396 -29.09 12.42 -7.38
CA SER A 396 -28.47 11.60 -8.44
C SER A 396 -27.66 10.44 -7.87
N GLU A 397 -27.40 9.43 -8.69
CA GLU A 397 -26.50 8.32 -8.35
C GLU A 397 -25.10 8.87 -8.02
N GLN A 398 -24.45 8.27 -7.00
CA GLN A 398 -23.09 8.64 -6.62
C GLN A 398 -22.12 8.35 -7.77
N PRO A 399 -21.23 9.29 -8.11
CA PRO A 399 -20.21 9.08 -9.14
C PRO A 399 -19.32 7.87 -8.85
N ALA A 400 -18.82 7.25 -9.92
CA ALA A 400 -17.88 6.13 -9.78
C ALA A 400 -16.66 6.51 -8.92
N ALA A 401 -16.22 5.58 -8.08
CA ALA A 401 -15.16 5.82 -7.09
C ALA A 401 -13.83 6.29 -7.73
N ASN A 402 -13.53 5.83 -8.94
CA ASN A 402 -12.33 6.19 -9.69
C ASN A 402 -12.35 7.63 -10.25
N LEU A 403 -13.43 8.38 -10.08
CA LEU A 403 -13.50 9.83 -10.38
C LEU A 403 -13.02 10.68 -9.20
N PHE A 404 -12.92 10.09 -8.01
CA PHE A 404 -12.51 10.77 -6.77
C PHE A 404 -13.35 12.02 -6.45
N ALA A 405 -14.60 12.06 -6.89
CA ALA A 405 -15.54 13.16 -6.62
C ALA A 405 -16.04 13.19 -5.18
N VAL A 406 -16.04 12.04 -4.53
CA VAL A 406 -16.48 11.77 -3.15
C VAL A 406 -15.41 10.93 -2.48
N ALA A 407 -15.08 11.20 -1.23
CA ALA A 407 -14.13 10.37 -0.50
C ALA A 407 -14.73 8.98 -0.23
N LYS A 408 -13.96 7.93 -0.47
CA LYS A 408 -14.39 6.56 -0.20
C LYS A 408 -14.21 6.24 1.28
N THR A 409 -15.28 5.81 1.92
CA THR A 409 -15.22 5.25 3.27
C THR A 409 -14.44 3.94 3.24
N ARG A 410 -13.49 3.79 4.15
CA ARG A 410 -12.60 2.62 4.22
C ARG A 410 -12.68 1.98 5.60
N PRO A 411 -12.81 0.65 5.72
CA PRO A 411 -12.71 -0.02 6.99
C PRO A 411 -11.29 0.14 7.56
N LEU A 412 -11.18 0.20 8.88
CA LEU A 412 -9.88 0.22 9.56
C LEU A 412 -9.19 -1.12 9.40
N THR A 413 -7.87 -1.11 9.17
CA THR A 413 -7.07 -2.33 9.25
C THR A 413 -7.05 -2.86 10.69
N PRO A 414 -6.78 -4.16 10.92
CA PRO A 414 -6.66 -4.73 12.26
C PRO A 414 -5.75 -3.93 13.18
N GLN A 415 -4.62 -3.46 12.64
CA GLN A 415 -3.66 -2.66 13.39
C GLN A 415 -4.23 -1.27 13.76
N GLN A 416 -4.90 -0.59 12.83
CA GLN A 416 -5.55 0.70 13.08
C GLN A 416 -6.67 0.55 14.10
N LEU A 417 -7.49 -0.50 13.98
CA LEU A 417 -8.59 -0.75 14.91
C LEU A 417 -8.07 -1.03 16.32
N ALA A 418 -7.09 -1.94 16.46
CA ALA A 418 -6.49 -2.27 17.74
C ALA A 418 -5.87 -1.04 18.43
N ALA A 419 -5.06 -0.26 17.69
CA ALA A 419 -4.46 0.96 18.22
C ALA A 419 -5.53 1.99 18.62
N SER A 420 -6.58 2.16 17.79
CA SER A 420 -7.67 3.10 18.07
C SER A 420 -8.50 2.68 19.30
N LEU A 421 -8.73 1.38 19.52
CA LEU A 421 -9.36 0.86 20.74
C LEU A 421 -8.55 1.26 21.99
N HIS A 422 -7.25 1.03 21.99
CA HIS A 422 -6.40 1.40 23.12
C HIS A 422 -6.32 2.91 23.36
N VAL A 423 -6.37 3.72 22.29
CA VAL A 423 -6.43 5.19 22.41
C VAL A 423 -7.76 5.64 23.00
N SER A 424 -8.89 5.11 22.52
CA SER A 424 -10.24 5.54 22.89
C SER A 424 -10.62 5.24 24.35
N VAL A 425 -10.02 4.24 24.96
CA VAL A 425 -10.35 3.82 26.33
C VAL A 425 -9.37 4.32 27.40
N ARG A 426 -8.30 5.01 27.00
CA ARG A 426 -7.31 5.57 27.94
C ARG A 426 -7.82 6.84 28.58
N ASN A 427 -7.44 7.07 29.83
CA ASN A 427 -7.71 8.33 30.50
C ASN A 427 -7.05 9.50 29.73
N PRO A 428 -7.84 10.50 29.26
CA PRO A 428 -7.33 11.64 28.49
C PRO A 428 -6.21 12.43 29.18
N GLU A 429 -6.19 12.47 30.50
CA GLU A 429 -5.17 13.18 31.30
C GLU A 429 -3.81 12.48 31.34
N GLN A 430 -3.72 11.23 30.86
CA GLN A 430 -2.49 10.42 30.90
C GLN A 430 -1.70 10.41 29.59
N TRP A 431 -2.06 11.24 28.63
CA TRP A 431 -1.28 11.41 27.42
C TRP A 431 -0.10 12.35 27.67
N PRO A 432 1.09 12.06 27.12
CA PRO A 432 2.20 13.00 27.17
C PRO A 432 1.83 14.34 26.53
N ALA A 433 2.46 15.41 26.98
CA ALA A 433 2.32 16.70 26.32
C ALA A 433 2.77 16.59 24.85
N ILE A 434 2.14 17.40 23.99
CA ILE A 434 2.31 17.33 22.53
C ILE A 434 3.79 17.48 22.07
N ASP A 435 4.61 18.18 22.85
CA ASP A 435 6.03 18.47 22.62
C ASP A 435 7.00 17.55 23.39
N ALA A 436 6.47 16.64 24.22
CA ALA A 436 7.28 15.70 25.02
C ALA A 436 7.76 14.50 24.16
N THR A 437 8.76 14.73 23.29
CA THR A 437 9.20 13.77 22.27
C THR A 437 9.61 12.41 22.84
N ASP A 438 10.45 12.37 23.87
CA ASP A 438 10.94 11.10 24.44
C ASP A 438 9.83 10.28 25.11
N GLU A 439 8.95 10.96 25.85
CA GLU A 439 7.78 10.32 26.46
C GLU A 439 6.81 9.80 25.40
N TRP A 440 6.70 10.54 24.29
CA TRP A 440 5.86 10.14 23.16
C TRP A 440 6.41 8.91 22.44
N ILE A 441 7.72 8.83 22.18
CA ILE A 441 8.37 7.65 21.58
C ILE A 441 8.09 6.40 22.44
N LYS A 442 8.29 6.52 23.77
CA LYS A 442 8.00 5.43 24.69
C LYS A 442 6.51 5.03 24.63
N ARG A 443 5.62 6.01 24.71
CA ARG A 443 4.17 5.78 24.70
C ARG A 443 3.73 5.13 23.38
N ARG A 444 4.30 5.56 22.24
CA ARG A 444 3.99 4.95 20.95
C ARG A 444 4.46 3.50 20.86
N THR A 445 5.62 3.19 21.41
CA THR A 445 6.13 1.81 21.50
C THR A 445 5.21 0.93 22.36
N ASP A 446 4.77 1.44 23.50
CA ASP A 446 3.82 0.73 24.37
C ASP A 446 2.50 0.47 23.63
N LEU A 447 1.96 1.47 22.92
CA LEU A 447 0.74 1.36 22.12
C LEU A 447 0.87 0.32 21.01
N GLU A 448 2.03 0.28 20.33
CA GLU A 448 2.31 -0.74 19.32
C GLU A 448 2.25 -2.16 19.89
N ASN A 449 2.86 -2.37 21.07
CA ASN A 449 2.85 -3.67 21.75
C ASN A 449 1.44 -4.05 22.23
N GLU A 450 0.71 -3.09 22.80
CA GLU A 450 -0.69 -3.27 23.18
C GLU A 450 -1.54 -3.68 21.97
N ALA A 451 -1.43 -2.95 20.85
CA ALA A 451 -2.18 -3.21 19.62
C ALA A 451 -1.82 -4.57 19.00
N ASN A 452 -0.54 -4.92 18.92
CA ASN A 452 -0.09 -6.20 18.35
C ASN A 452 -0.72 -7.42 19.05
N GLY A 453 -1.03 -7.30 20.34
CA GLY A 453 -1.74 -8.33 21.08
C GLY A 453 -3.20 -8.54 20.65
N TRP A 454 -3.78 -7.60 19.90
CA TRP A 454 -5.19 -7.60 19.48
C TRP A 454 -5.39 -7.82 17.96
N VAL A 455 -4.36 -7.60 17.15
CA VAL A 455 -4.45 -7.66 15.66
C VAL A 455 -5.08 -8.96 15.16
N ARG A 456 -4.79 -10.08 15.81
CA ARG A 456 -5.29 -11.41 15.41
C ARG A 456 -6.77 -11.64 15.69
N GLU A 457 -7.40 -10.78 16.49
CA GLU A 457 -8.83 -10.84 16.81
C GLU A 457 -9.67 -10.21 15.68
N PHE A 458 -9.04 -9.49 14.74
CA PHE A 458 -9.72 -8.75 13.70
C PHE A 458 -9.31 -9.26 12.31
N GLU A 459 -10.27 -9.30 11.39
CA GLU A 459 -10.02 -9.69 10.01
C GLU A 459 -9.50 -8.53 9.16
N GLN A 460 -8.62 -8.84 8.22
CA GLN A 460 -8.21 -7.87 7.19
C GLN A 460 -9.41 -7.54 6.29
N PRO A 461 -9.72 -6.26 6.11
CA PRO A 461 -10.82 -5.87 5.24
C PRO A 461 -10.51 -6.21 3.78
N GLY A 462 -11.40 -6.99 3.16
CA GLY A 462 -11.41 -7.24 1.71
C GLY A 462 -12.27 -6.24 0.96
N ASP A 463 -12.38 -6.39 -0.36
CA ASP A 463 -13.15 -5.50 -1.25
C ASP A 463 -14.63 -5.40 -0.87
N ASN A 464 -15.21 -6.47 -0.35
CA ASN A 464 -16.58 -6.55 0.14
C ASN A 464 -16.59 -6.73 1.66
N PHE A 465 -16.06 -5.73 2.38
CA PHE A 465 -15.94 -5.79 3.83
C PHE A 465 -17.31 -6.02 4.49
N GLN A 466 -17.40 -7.12 5.22
CA GLN A 466 -18.47 -7.40 6.16
C GLN A 466 -17.82 -7.78 7.48
N VAL A 467 -18.35 -7.26 8.59
CA VAL A 467 -17.89 -7.67 9.91
C VAL A 467 -18.15 -9.16 10.07
N ALA A 468 -17.09 -9.93 10.29
CA ALA A 468 -17.23 -11.37 10.52
C ALA A 468 -18.08 -11.65 11.76
N VAL A 469 -18.84 -12.74 11.72
CA VAL A 469 -19.67 -13.15 12.87
C VAL A 469 -18.80 -13.36 14.12
N ASP A 470 -17.63 -13.94 13.95
CA ASP A 470 -16.70 -14.20 15.05
C ASP A 470 -16.19 -12.89 15.69
N GLU A 471 -15.96 -11.86 14.89
CA GLU A 471 -15.57 -10.54 15.38
C GLU A 471 -16.71 -9.83 16.12
N ALA A 472 -17.95 -9.91 15.60
CA ALA A 472 -19.13 -9.40 16.29
C ALA A 472 -19.38 -10.13 17.63
N LEU A 473 -19.17 -11.45 17.65
CA LEU A 473 -19.25 -12.27 18.87
C LEU A 473 -18.11 -11.92 19.85
N PHE A 474 -16.90 -11.63 19.34
CA PHE A 474 -15.79 -11.20 20.17
C PHE A 474 -16.12 -9.88 20.90
N PHE A 475 -16.61 -8.86 20.19
CA PHE A 475 -17.04 -7.61 20.80
C PHE A 475 -18.18 -7.80 21.82
N SER A 476 -19.09 -8.74 21.59
CA SER A 476 -20.26 -8.95 22.44
C SER A 476 -19.98 -9.79 23.68
N ASN A 477 -19.10 -10.80 23.57
CA ASN A 477 -18.99 -11.86 24.58
C ASN A 477 -17.59 -12.02 25.18
N SER A 478 -16.57 -11.33 24.65
CA SER A 478 -15.20 -11.52 25.13
C SER A 478 -14.99 -10.89 26.51
N GLN A 479 -14.55 -11.70 27.46
CA GLN A 479 -14.11 -11.23 28.76
C GLN A 479 -12.94 -10.24 28.64
N ARG A 480 -12.11 -10.40 27.61
CA ARG A 480 -11.00 -9.52 27.32
C ARG A 480 -11.45 -8.08 26.99
N ILE A 481 -12.55 -7.91 26.27
CA ILE A 481 -13.17 -6.59 26.04
C ILE A 481 -13.57 -5.95 27.37
N GLN A 482 -14.19 -6.73 28.27
CA GLN A 482 -14.59 -6.22 29.60
C GLN A 482 -13.38 -5.82 30.46
N ASP A 483 -12.36 -6.67 30.51
CA ASP A 483 -11.22 -6.50 31.43
C ASP A 483 -10.20 -5.46 30.94
N GLU A 484 -10.02 -5.31 29.61
CA GLU A 484 -9.02 -4.42 29.05
C GLU A 484 -9.62 -3.10 28.53
N MET A 485 -10.79 -3.14 27.86
CA MET A 485 -11.38 -1.96 27.23
C MET A 485 -12.42 -1.25 28.09
N LEU A 486 -13.24 -2.01 28.81
CA LEU A 486 -14.37 -1.47 29.56
C LEU A 486 -14.12 -1.39 31.07
N ARG A 487 -12.88 -1.56 31.50
CA ARG A 487 -12.50 -1.52 32.91
C ARG A 487 -12.69 -0.12 33.50
N ASP A 488 -13.38 -0.04 34.63
CA ASP A 488 -13.54 1.19 35.44
C ASP A 488 -12.36 1.38 36.38
N SER A 489 -11.26 1.97 35.94
CA SER A 489 -10.04 2.25 36.70
C SER A 489 -9.46 3.62 36.32
N ASP A 490 -8.64 4.19 37.18
CA ASP A 490 -8.13 5.57 37.05
C ASP A 490 -7.26 5.80 35.79
N ASP A 491 -6.70 4.73 35.23
CA ASP A 491 -5.94 4.75 33.95
C ASP A 491 -6.84 4.70 32.72
N ARG A 492 -8.15 4.58 32.91
CA ARG A 492 -9.14 4.42 31.85
C ARG A 492 -10.11 5.60 31.78
N LEU A 493 -10.70 5.76 30.58
CA LEU A 493 -11.71 6.78 30.31
C LEU A 493 -12.89 6.70 31.30
N LEU A 494 -13.40 5.50 31.57
CA LEU A 494 -14.50 5.33 32.54
C LEU A 494 -14.13 5.80 33.92
N GLY A 495 -12.91 5.54 34.39
CA GLY A 495 -12.43 6.03 35.69
C GLY A 495 -12.30 7.56 35.75
N ALA A 496 -11.87 8.20 34.63
CA ALA A 496 -11.86 9.66 34.54
C ALA A 496 -13.29 10.23 34.61
N LEU A 497 -14.23 9.63 33.91
CA LEU A 497 -15.64 10.06 33.87
C LEU A 497 -16.39 9.85 35.20
N ARG A 498 -15.88 8.98 36.10
CA ARG A 498 -16.47 8.75 37.42
C ARG A 498 -16.57 10.03 38.26
N LYS A 499 -15.60 10.93 38.07
CA LYS A 499 -15.50 12.21 38.80
C LYS A 499 -16.40 13.30 38.21
N ASP A 500 -16.96 13.07 37.02
CA ASP A 500 -17.78 14.07 36.34
C ASP A 500 -19.25 13.94 36.75
N GLU A 501 -19.74 14.96 37.47
CA GLU A 501 -21.14 15.04 37.91
C GLU A 501 -22.09 15.52 36.77
N ASN A 502 -21.54 16.22 35.76
CA ASN A 502 -22.31 16.72 34.62
C ASN A 502 -22.49 15.62 33.58
N GLN A 503 -23.71 15.09 33.45
CA GLN A 503 -24.03 14.00 32.55
C GLN A 503 -23.81 14.36 31.08
N ASN A 504 -24.17 15.56 30.65
CA ASN A 504 -23.98 16.01 29.28
C ASN A 504 -22.49 16.15 28.93
N GLN A 505 -21.69 16.64 29.86
CA GLN A 505 -20.23 16.73 29.68
C GLN A 505 -19.60 15.34 29.58
N ALA A 506 -20.03 14.37 30.39
CA ALA A 506 -19.56 12.99 30.30
C ALA A 506 -19.92 12.35 28.93
N ILE A 507 -21.12 12.61 28.40
CA ILE A 507 -21.54 12.16 27.08
C ILE A 507 -20.64 12.80 26.00
N GLU A 508 -20.42 14.10 26.06
CA GLU A 508 -19.57 14.82 25.12
C GLU A 508 -18.13 14.26 25.12
N ILE A 509 -17.55 14.02 26.28
CA ILE A 509 -16.21 13.42 26.41
C ILE A 509 -16.16 12.02 25.79
N LEU A 510 -17.20 11.19 25.96
CA LEU A 510 -17.29 9.87 25.33
C LEU A 510 -17.26 9.97 23.80
N TRP A 511 -18.11 10.80 23.21
CA TRP A 511 -18.16 10.99 21.73
C TRP A 511 -16.85 11.56 21.18
N LEU A 512 -16.34 12.61 21.81
CA LEU A 512 -15.07 13.22 21.43
C LEU A 512 -13.89 12.24 21.50
N THR A 513 -13.87 11.38 22.53
CA THR A 513 -12.75 10.45 22.72
C THR A 513 -12.83 9.25 21.77
N VAL A 514 -14.03 8.74 21.51
CA VAL A 514 -14.22 7.54 20.68
C VAL A 514 -14.38 7.89 19.20
N LEU A 515 -15.25 8.84 18.89
CA LEU A 515 -15.60 9.16 17.49
C LEU A 515 -14.86 10.39 16.95
N GLY A 516 -14.26 11.21 17.83
CA GLY A 516 -13.51 12.41 17.45
C GLY A 516 -14.37 13.64 17.15
N ARG A 517 -15.67 13.56 17.34
CA ARG A 517 -16.64 14.65 17.10
C ARG A 517 -17.56 14.88 18.30
N VAL A 518 -18.22 16.01 18.36
CA VAL A 518 -19.28 16.26 19.33
C VAL A 518 -20.52 15.43 19.00
N PRO A 519 -21.30 14.98 20.02
CA PRO A 519 -22.56 14.30 19.78
C PRO A 519 -23.61 15.25 19.20
N GLN A 520 -24.50 14.73 18.34
CA GLN A 520 -25.66 15.45 17.85
C GLN A 520 -26.75 15.52 18.93
N VAL A 521 -27.74 16.42 18.75
CA VAL A 521 -28.80 16.65 19.76
C VAL A 521 -29.60 15.39 20.05
N ASP A 522 -29.90 14.60 19.04
CA ASP A 522 -30.63 13.32 19.17
C ASP A 522 -29.78 12.24 19.83
N GLU A 523 -28.46 12.23 19.60
CA GLU A 523 -27.52 11.34 20.30
C GLU A 523 -27.45 11.67 21.79
N ILE A 524 -27.35 12.97 22.13
CA ILE A 524 -27.36 13.44 23.54
C ILE A 524 -28.67 13.01 24.22
N ASN A 525 -29.81 13.24 23.56
CA ASN A 525 -31.11 12.87 24.11
C ASN A 525 -31.23 11.34 24.32
N SER A 526 -30.75 10.56 23.37
CA SER A 526 -30.76 9.11 23.46
C SER A 526 -29.88 8.59 24.58
N ALA A 527 -28.65 9.15 24.71
CA ALA A 527 -27.72 8.82 25.78
C ALA A 527 -28.26 9.19 27.16
N ASN A 528 -28.85 10.38 27.31
CA ASN A 528 -29.47 10.81 28.56
C ASN A 528 -30.63 9.88 28.94
N ASN A 529 -31.54 9.59 27.99
CA ASN A 529 -32.65 8.64 28.23
C ASN A 529 -32.17 7.26 28.68
N TRP A 530 -31.00 6.82 28.18
CA TRP A 530 -30.39 5.56 28.60
C TRP A 530 -29.83 5.65 30.03
N LEU A 531 -29.06 6.68 30.35
CA LEU A 531 -28.47 6.91 31.67
C LEU A 531 -29.54 7.07 32.76
N ASP A 532 -30.65 7.72 32.44
CA ASP A 532 -31.77 7.97 33.40
C ASP A 532 -32.59 6.72 33.72
N ARG A 533 -32.52 5.65 32.88
CA ARG A 533 -33.20 4.36 33.15
C ARG A 533 -32.54 3.59 34.31
N ILE A 534 -31.27 3.83 34.60
CA ILE A 534 -30.49 3.07 35.59
C ILE A 534 -29.71 4.05 36.49
N PRO A 535 -30.39 4.98 37.21
CA PRO A 535 -29.73 6.05 37.93
C PRO A 535 -28.83 5.56 39.08
N GLU A 536 -29.16 4.40 39.65
CA GLU A 536 -28.39 3.78 40.75
C GLU A 536 -27.10 3.09 40.26
N LYS A 537 -26.94 2.91 38.92
CA LYS A 537 -25.81 2.25 38.26
C LYS A 537 -25.25 3.07 37.13
N LYS A 538 -25.04 4.37 37.35
CA LYS A 538 -24.52 5.30 36.33
C LYS A 538 -23.25 4.80 35.65
N ASN A 539 -22.33 4.18 36.37
CA ASN A 539 -21.08 3.67 35.82
C ASN A 539 -21.34 2.47 34.89
N ASP A 540 -22.25 1.56 35.23
CA ASP A 540 -22.63 0.44 34.36
C ASP A 540 -23.27 0.97 33.08
N ALA A 541 -24.10 2.00 33.16
CA ALA A 541 -24.73 2.62 31.97
C ALA A 541 -23.73 3.36 31.07
N ARG A 542 -22.72 4.05 31.65
CA ARG A 542 -21.60 4.67 30.93
C ARG A 542 -20.73 3.61 30.25
N THR A 543 -20.48 2.48 30.91
CA THR A 543 -19.77 1.33 30.32
C THR A 543 -20.49 0.79 29.09
N GLN A 544 -21.82 0.67 29.16
CA GLN A 544 -22.63 0.22 28.00
C GLN A 544 -22.64 1.24 26.86
N LEU A 545 -22.66 2.54 27.15
CA LEU A 545 -22.53 3.58 26.13
C LEU A 545 -21.15 3.52 25.46
N LEU A 546 -20.07 3.41 26.22
CA LEU A 546 -18.72 3.24 25.67
C LEU A 546 -18.64 2.01 24.78
N TRP A 547 -19.16 0.87 25.25
CA TRP A 547 -19.22 -0.35 24.44
C TRP A 547 -19.99 -0.14 23.13
N ALA A 548 -21.16 0.52 23.18
CA ALA A 548 -21.97 0.79 21.98
C ALA A 548 -21.24 1.67 20.97
N LEU A 549 -20.48 2.66 21.42
CA LEU A 549 -19.65 3.51 20.55
C LEU A 549 -18.50 2.74 19.90
N LEU A 550 -17.80 1.88 20.68
CA LEU A 550 -16.70 1.06 20.20
C LEU A 550 -17.16 -0.02 19.19
N ALA A 551 -18.34 -0.59 19.42
CA ALA A 551 -18.95 -1.59 18.56
C ALA A 551 -19.67 -0.97 17.33
N GLY A 552 -19.85 0.35 17.33
CA GLY A 552 -20.57 1.08 16.29
C GLY A 552 -19.82 1.13 14.96
N PRO A 553 -20.54 1.21 13.83
CA PRO A 553 -19.91 1.25 12.50
C PRO A 553 -19.02 2.49 12.32
N GLU A 554 -19.38 3.65 12.87
CA GLU A 554 -18.60 4.87 12.74
C GLU A 554 -17.19 4.72 13.31
N PHE A 555 -17.01 3.99 14.41
CA PHE A 555 -15.69 3.74 14.98
C PHE A 555 -14.81 2.89 14.06
N ARG A 556 -15.41 1.98 13.30
CA ARG A 556 -14.73 0.98 12.48
C ARG A 556 -14.29 1.49 11.11
N PHE A 557 -14.71 2.68 10.73
CA PHE A 557 -14.42 3.22 9.40
C PHE A 557 -13.60 4.52 9.46
N ASN A 558 -12.77 4.68 8.45
CA ASN A 558 -12.14 5.94 8.06
C ASN A 558 -13.02 6.58 6.97
N HIS A 559 -13.65 7.69 7.29
CA HIS A 559 -14.64 8.38 6.46
C HIS A 559 -14.27 9.83 6.18
#